data_dfed4edf01adfe203caed7b73c8ebd13
#
_entry.id   dfed4edf01adfe203caed7b73c8ebd13
#
_cell.length_a   1.000
_cell.length_b   1.000
_cell.length_c   1.000
_cell.angle_alpha   90.00
_cell.angle_beta   90.00
_cell.angle_gamma   90.00
#
_symmetry.space_group_name_H-M   'P 1'
#
loop_
_entity.id
_entity.type
_entity.pdbx_description
1 polymer ?
#
loop_
_entity_poly.entity_id
_entity_poly.type
_entity_poly.pdbx_seq_one_letter_code
_entity_poly.pdbx_strand_id
1 'polypeptide(L)'
;MHVILNRPEIAERHGAGHVARCTVERLMGDLGLRGVRRAKSPRTTRSVSKDQGPADLVKRHFEPFASDGLWVADIPPQAGGTPSYVRTFSGWVYVAFVTDVYSRRIIGWQTSTSLYTDLALDALEMAVWQRKRQGPT
;
A
#
# COMPACT_ATOMS: atom_id res chain seq x y z
N MET A 1 -24.64 5.83 9.68
CA MET A 1 -25.98 6.43 9.68
C MET A 1 -26.25 7.21 10.98
N HIS A 2 -26.27 6.59 12.19
CA HIS A 2 -26.55 7.24 13.47
C HIS A 2 -25.78 8.57 13.67
N VAL A 3 -24.46 8.59 13.48
CA VAL A 3 -23.63 9.81 13.65
C VAL A 3 -24.02 10.94 12.68
N ILE A 4 -24.48 10.58 11.50
CA ILE A 4 -24.89 11.57 10.47
C ILE A 4 -26.21 12.20 10.86
N LEU A 5 -27.18 11.42 11.36
CA LEU A 5 -28.48 11.92 11.78
C LEU A 5 -28.40 12.91 12.95
N ASN A 6 -27.38 12.78 13.80
CA ASN A 6 -27.17 13.65 14.95
C ASN A 6 -26.26 14.85 14.67
N ARG A 7 -25.88 15.09 13.41
CA ARG A 7 -25.19 16.34 13.05
C ARG A 7 -26.19 17.52 13.14
N PRO A 8 -25.77 18.68 13.66
CA PRO A 8 -26.68 19.82 13.87
C PRO A 8 -27.51 20.17 12.64
N GLU A 9 -26.85 20.28 11.49
CA GLU A 9 -27.47 20.61 10.20
C GLU A 9 -28.58 19.62 9.77
N ILE A 10 -28.43 18.36 10.13
CA ILE A 10 -29.37 17.30 9.78
C ILE A 10 -30.41 17.14 10.88
N ALA A 11 -30.02 17.28 12.13
CA ALA A 11 -30.91 17.24 13.27
C ALA A 11 -32.00 18.33 13.18
N GLU A 12 -31.66 19.53 12.80
CA GLU A 12 -32.60 20.63 12.53
C GLU A 12 -33.57 20.29 11.40
N ARG A 13 -33.08 19.63 10.35
CA ARG A 13 -33.89 19.29 9.18
C ARG A 13 -34.97 18.24 9.45
N HIS A 14 -34.69 17.22 10.29
CA HIS A 14 -35.69 16.20 10.62
C HIS A 14 -36.50 16.50 11.90
N GLY A 15 -36.09 17.50 12.71
CA GLY A 15 -36.84 17.96 13.88
C GLY A 15 -37.01 16.95 15.00
N ALA A 16 -36.40 15.78 14.94
CA ALA A 16 -36.57 14.71 15.90
C ALA A 16 -35.64 14.80 17.13
N GLY A 17 -34.80 15.85 17.19
CA GLY A 17 -33.79 16.00 18.24
C GLY A 17 -32.70 14.91 18.17
N HIS A 18 -32.15 14.55 19.32
CA HIS A 18 -31.13 13.50 19.37
C HIS A 18 -31.72 12.11 19.16
N VAL A 19 -31.31 11.41 18.14
CA VAL A 19 -31.75 10.07 17.78
C VAL A 19 -30.82 9.02 18.39
N ALA A 20 -31.31 8.11 19.20
CA ALA A 20 -30.54 7.04 19.80
C ALA A 20 -30.12 5.99 18.74
N ARG A 21 -28.94 5.38 18.92
CA ARG A 21 -28.45 4.36 18.01
C ARG A 21 -29.36 3.16 17.83
N CYS A 22 -29.97 2.68 18.96
CA CYS A 22 -30.89 1.56 18.94
C CYS A 22 -32.16 1.86 18.13
N THR A 23 -32.65 3.11 18.16
CA THR A 23 -33.79 3.55 17.36
C THR A 23 -33.47 3.48 15.88
N VAL A 24 -32.28 3.95 15.48
CA VAL A 24 -31.84 3.87 14.09
C VAL A 24 -31.70 2.42 13.61
N GLU A 25 -31.11 1.56 14.45
CA GLU A 25 -30.93 0.14 14.11
C GLU A 25 -32.29 -0.59 13.98
N ARG A 26 -33.23 -0.32 14.86
CA ARG A 26 -34.59 -0.89 14.78
C ARG A 26 -35.31 -0.44 13.51
N LEU A 27 -35.34 0.87 13.24
CA LEU A 27 -36.02 1.41 12.05
C LEU A 27 -35.38 0.92 10.75
N MET A 28 -34.03 0.82 10.69
CA MET A 28 -33.36 0.23 9.55
C MET A 28 -33.74 -1.25 9.36
N GLY A 29 -33.89 -2.00 10.47
CA GLY A 29 -34.35 -3.39 10.42
C GLY A 29 -35.78 -3.50 9.89
N ASP A 30 -36.72 -2.67 10.41
CA ASP A 30 -38.10 -2.64 9.97
C ASP A 30 -38.25 -2.28 8.48
N LEU A 31 -37.38 -1.42 7.97
CA LEU A 31 -37.31 -1.02 6.55
C LEU A 31 -36.52 -2.00 5.69
N GLY A 32 -35.96 -3.09 6.21
CA GLY A 32 -35.14 -4.03 5.49
C GLY A 32 -33.77 -3.48 5.05
N LEU A 33 -33.38 -2.30 5.56
CA LEU A 33 -32.12 -1.64 5.24
C LEU A 33 -30.98 -2.28 5.99
N ARG A 34 -30.05 -2.89 5.29
CA ARG A 34 -28.81 -3.43 5.86
C ARG A 34 -27.61 -2.63 5.41
N GLY A 35 -26.75 -2.25 6.36
CA GLY A 35 -25.47 -1.62 6.03
C GLY A 35 -24.61 -2.57 5.20
N VAL A 36 -24.06 -2.07 4.11
CA VAL A 36 -23.08 -2.82 3.31
C VAL A 36 -21.80 -2.90 4.11
N ARG A 37 -21.48 -4.09 4.63
CA ARG A 37 -20.12 -4.36 5.11
C ARG A 37 -19.23 -4.52 3.88
N ARG A 38 -18.12 -3.77 3.83
CA ARG A 38 -17.05 -4.11 2.89
C ARG A 38 -16.72 -5.58 3.12
N ALA A 39 -16.94 -6.41 2.11
CA ALA A 39 -16.48 -7.78 2.14
C ALA A 39 -14.99 -7.78 2.48
N LYS A 40 -14.56 -8.74 3.31
CA LYS A 40 -13.15 -8.92 3.59
C LYS A 40 -12.44 -9.05 2.25
N SER A 41 -11.52 -8.15 1.96
CA SER A 41 -10.75 -8.21 0.71
C SER A 41 -10.19 -9.62 0.53
N PRO A 42 -10.36 -10.27 -0.62
CA PRO A 42 -9.83 -11.61 -0.83
C PRO A 42 -8.33 -11.58 -0.53
N ARG A 43 -7.85 -12.59 0.19
CA ARG A 43 -6.45 -12.71 0.54
C ARG A 43 -5.66 -12.99 -0.74
N THR A 44 -4.99 -11.99 -1.27
CA THR A 44 -4.27 -12.02 -2.54
C THR A 44 -2.87 -12.63 -2.41
N THR A 45 -2.33 -12.65 -1.19
CA THR A 45 -1.00 -13.20 -0.91
C THR A 45 -1.12 -14.58 -0.27
N ARG A 46 -0.56 -15.61 -0.91
CA ARG A 46 -0.29 -16.89 -0.27
C ARG A 46 1.07 -16.80 0.41
N SER A 47 1.09 -16.92 1.73
CA SER A 47 2.37 -17.07 2.46
C SER A 47 3.00 -18.40 2.04
N VAL A 48 4.21 -18.36 1.55
CA VAL A 48 5.06 -19.55 1.43
C VAL A 48 5.37 -20.05 2.85
N SER A 49 5.49 -21.37 3.05
CA SER A 49 5.85 -21.91 4.36
C SER A 49 7.22 -21.33 4.78
N LYS A 50 7.40 -21.06 6.09
CA LYS A 50 8.63 -20.47 6.63
C LYS A 50 9.89 -21.23 6.22
N ASP A 51 9.77 -22.53 6.00
CA ASP A 51 10.90 -23.42 5.68
C ASP A 51 11.35 -23.31 4.21
N GLN A 52 10.57 -22.65 3.34
CA GLN A 52 10.88 -22.47 1.92
C GLN A 52 11.23 -21.02 1.55
N GLY A 53 11.15 -20.10 2.49
CA GLY A 53 11.51 -18.70 2.28
C GLY A 53 12.99 -18.44 2.55
N PRO A 54 13.59 -17.42 1.91
CA PRO A 54 14.93 -16.97 2.28
C PRO A 54 14.95 -16.52 3.75
N ALA A 55 16.10 -16.69 4.39
CA ALA A 55 16.28 -16.26 5.77
C ALA A 55 16.10 -14.74 5.90
N ASP A 56 15.44 -14.30 6.97
CA ASP A 56 15.33 -12.88 7.29
C ASP A 56 16.71 -12.36 7.77
N LEU A 57 17.46 -11.76 6.85
CA LEU A 57 18.77 -11.20 7.12
C LEU A 57 18.70 -9.89 7.91
N VAL A 58 17.59 -9.17 7.79
CA VAL A 58 17.42 -7.84 8.40
C VAL A 58 17.00 -7.95 9.87
N LYS A 59 16.28 -9.03 10.24
CA LYS A 59 15.77 -9.28 11.62
C LYS A 59 15.06 -8.07 12.23
N ARG A 60 14.35 -7.30 11.39
CA ARG A 60 13.68 -6.04 11.74
C ARG A 60 14.60 -4.88 12.16
N HIS A 61 15.90 -4.98 11.93
CA HIS A 61 16.85 -3.87 12.13
C HIS A 61 16.88 -3.01 10.87
N PHE A 62 16.04 -1.97 10.83
CA PHE A 62 15.91 -1.06 9.69
C PHE A 62 16.73 0.22 9.84
N GLU A 63 17.72 0.24 10.72
CA GLU A 63 18.60 1.37 10.99
C GLU A 63 20.03 1.03 10.55
N PRO A 64 20.39 1.18 9.27
CA PRO A 64 21.75 0.97 8.80
C PRO A 64 22.66 2.08 9.32
N PHE A 65 23.91 1.75 9.61
CA PHE A 65 24.92 2.69 10.11
C PHE A 65 25.63 3.49 9.02
N ALA A 66 25.49 3.08 7.76
CA ALA A 66 26.15 3.70 6.61
C ALA A 66 25.31 3.55 5.34
N SER A 67 25.66 4.36 4.33
CA SER A 67 25.10 4.22 2.98
C SER A 67 25.39 2.82 2.43
N ASP A 68 24.46 2.32 1.62
CA ASP A 68 24.53 0.98 1.01
C ASP A 68 24.46 -0.20 2.01
N GLY A 69 24.17 0.07 3.28
CA GLY A 69 24.01 -0.97 4.29
C GLY A 69 22.68 -1.73 4.19
N LEU A 70 21.61 -1.04 3.79
CA LEU A 70 20.28 -1.62 3.60
C LEU A 70 19.52 -0.90 2.48
N TRP A 71 19.03 -1.68 1.55
CA TRP A 71 18.17 -1.18 0.48
C TRP A 71 16.75 -1.71 0.62
N VAL A 72 15.79 -0.87 0.30
CA VAL A 72 14.36 -1.22 0.23
C VAL A 72 13.89 -0.99 -1.19
N ALA A 73 13.29 -2.01 -1.77
CA ALA A 73 12.65 -1.93 -3.07
C ALA A 73 11.14 -1.75 -2.91
N ASP A 74 10.59 -0.74 -3.56
CA ASP A 74 9.15 -0.61 -3.77
C ASP A 74 8.82 -1.19 -5.14
N ILE A 75 8.19 -2.37 -5.09
CA ILE A 75 7.82 -3.13 -6.28
C ILE A 75 6.31 -3.17 -6.31
N PRO A 76 5.67 -2.69 -7.38
CA PRO A 76 4.22 -2.79 -7.50
C PRO A 76 3.80 -4.26 -7.38
N PRO A 77 2.89 -4.61 -6.44
CA PRO A 77 2.49 -5.98 -6.24
C PRO A 77 1.72 -6.50 -7.44
N GLN A 78 2.05 -7.71 -7.87
CA GLN A 78 1.33 -8.41 -8.96
C GLN A 78 -0.12 -8.75 -8.61
N ALA A 79 -0.53 -8.67 -7.34
CA ALA A 79 -1.89 -8.97 -6.90
C ALA A 79 -2.26 -8.17 -5.64
N GLY A 80 -3.11 -7.17 -5.80
CA GLY A 80 -3.93 -6.61 -4.72
C GLY A 80 -3.33 -5.55 -3.80
N GLY A 81 -2.10 -5.11 -4.00
CA GLY A 81 -1.54 -3.92 -3.36
C GLY A 81 -1.81 -2.65 -4.17
N THR A 82 -1.52 -1.49 -3.60
CA THR A 82 -1.56 -0.22 -4.33
C THR A 82 -0.30 -0.14 -5.20
N PRO A 83 -0.37 -0.33 -6.52
CA PRO A 83 0.81 -0.23 -7.37
C PRO A 83 1.30 1.22 -7.40
N SER A 84 2.62 1.41 -7.36
CA SER A 84 3.23 2.70 -7.71
C SER A 84 3.12 2.89 -9.21
N TYR A 85 2.09 3.62 -9.64
CA TYR A 85 1.86 3.92 -11.04
C TYR A 85 1.64 5.41 -11.27
N VAL A 86 2.08 5.88 -12.42
CA VAL A 86 1.94 7.27 -12.84
C VAL A 86 1.05 7.33 -14.08
N ARG A 87 0.09 8.24 -14.09
CA ARG A 87 -0.71 8.51 -15.27
C ARG A 87 0.06 9.41 -16.23
N THR A 88 0.26 8.93 -17.44
CA THR A 88 0.88 9.69 -18.53
C THR A 88 -0.16 9.99 -19.62
N PHE A 89 0.22 10.80 -20.60
CA PHE A 89 -0.62 11.06 -21.78
C PHE A 89 -0.90 9.78 -22.60
N SER A 90 0.03 8.79 -22.53
CA SER A 90 -0.09 7.52 -23.25
C SER A 90 -0.70 6.39 -22.43
N GLY A 91 -1.16 6.65 -21.20
CA GLY A 91 -1.74 5.66 -20.31
C GLY A 91 -1.03 5.53 -18.96
N TRP A 92 -1.19 4.38 -18.30
CA TRP A 92 -0.59 4.09 -17.02
C TRP A 92 0.80 3.51 -17.18
N VAL A 93 1.75 4.01 -16.41
CA VAL A 93 3.12 3.52 -16.34
C VAL A 93 3.42 3.08 -14.90
N TYR A 94 3.93 1.88 -14.76
CA TYR A 94 4.37 1.34 -13.47
C TYR A 94 5.81 1.75 -13.21
N VAL A 95 6.12 2.02 -11.95
CA VAL A 95 7.45 2.44 -11.52
C VAL A 95 7.93 1.50 -10.43
N ALA A 96 9.10 0.92 -10.59
CA ALA A 96 9.85 0.26 -9.53
C ALA A 96 11.03 1.12 -9.13
N PHE A 97 11.34 1.20 -7.85
CA PHE A 97 12.52 1.91 -7.38
C PHE A 97 13.15 1.23 -6.18
N VAL A 98 14.45 1.42 -6.06
CA VAL A 98 15.28 0.94 -4.96
C VAL A 98 15.83 2.15 -4.22
N THR A 99 15.60 2.18 -2.91
CA THR A 99 16.00 3.29 -2.04
C THR A 99 17.01 2.80 -1.02
N ASP A 100 18.10 3.52 -0.85
CA ASP A 100 19.01 3.33 0.27
C ASP A 100 18.39 3.90 1.55
N VAL A 101 18.27 3.08 2.58
CA VAL A 101 17.57 3.43 3.82
C VAL A 101 18.31 4.52 4.60
N TYR A 102 19.65 4.51 4.57
CA TYR A 102 20.48 5.49 5.29
C TYR A 102 20.42 6.88 4.66
N SER A 103 20.76 6.97 3.39
CA SER A 103 20.82 8.26 2.67
C SER A 103 19.46 8.72 2.13
N ARG A 104 18.47 7.84 2.12
CA ARG A 104 17.13 8.03 1.52
C ARG A 104 17.16 8.38 0.03
N ARG A 105 18.26 8.08 -0.63
CA ARG A 105 18.41 8.31 -2.07
C ARG A 105 17.82 7.15 -2.86
N ILE A 106 17.17 7.47 -3.96
CA ILE A 106 16.80 6.48 -4.97
C ILE A 106 18.06 6.14 -5.74
N ILE A 107 18.52 4.88 -5.66
CA ILE A 107 19.74 4.37 -6.23
C ILE A 107 19.51 3.51 -7.48
N GLY A 108 18.28 3.09 -7.70
CA GLY A 108 17.87 2.40 -8.91
C GLY A 108 16.40 2.61 -9.16
N TRP A 109 15.99 2.69 -10.40
CA TRP A 109 14.61 2.82 -10.79
C TRP A 109 14.39 2.33 -12.22
N GLN A 110 13.17 1.92 -12.51
CA GLN A 110 12.75 1.54 -13.86
C GLN A 110 11.26 1.80 -14.02
N THR A 111 10.85 2.04 -15.25
CA THR A 111 9.45 2.22 -15.61
C THR A 111 9.02 1.26 -16.70
N SER A 112 7.79 0.80 -16.65
CA SER A 112 7.22 -0.10 -17.68
C SER A 112 5.72 0.14 -17.83
N THR A 113 5.21 -0.14 -19.00
CA THR A 113 3.76 -0.21 -19.25
C THR A 113 3.14 -1.52 -18.76
N SER A 114 3.96 -2.47 -18.38
CA SER A 114 3.58 -3.81 -17.91
C SER A 114 4.16 -4.12 -16.55
N LEU A 115 3.42 -4.89 -15.77
CA LEU A 115 3.73 -5.26 -14.39
C LEU A 115 4.40 -6.64 -14.36
N TYR A 116 5.58 -6.76 -14.99
CA TYR A 116 6.37 -7.98 -14.96
C TYR A 116 7.50 -7.92 -13.93
N THR A 117 7.96 -9.08 -13.50
CA THR A 117 9.08 -9.22 -12.56
C THR A 117 10.36 -8.52 -13.04
N ASP A 118 10.53 -8.44 -14.36
CA ASP A 118 11.69 -7.79 -15.00
C ASP A 118 11.83 -6.32 -14.60
N LEU A 119 10.69 -5.62 -14.40
CA LEU A 119 10.69 -4.23 -13.95
C LEU A 119 11.44 -4.04 -12.61
N ALA A 120 11.25 -4.98 -11.69
CA ALA A 120 11.92 -4.96 -10.40
C ALA A 120 13.40 -5.34 -10.49
N LEU A 121 13.70 -6.32 -11.34
CA LEU A 121 15.07 -6.77 -11.58
C LEU A 121 15.90 -5.67 -12.23
N ASP A 122 15.39 -4.99 -13.24
CA ASP A 122 16.06 -3.88 -13.92
C ASP A 122 16.38 -2.72 -12.95
N ALA A 123 15.42 -2.38 -12.06
CA ALA A 123 15.64 -1.36 -11.04
C ALA A 123 16.76 -1.77 -10.06
N LEU A 124 16.80 -3.05 -9.67
CA LEU A 124 17.82 -3.58 -8.79
C LEU A 124 19.18 -3.66 -9.49
N GLU A 125 19.24 -4.10 -10.74
CA GLU A 125 20.47 -4.13 -11.53
C GLU A 125 21.07 -2.73 -11.68
N MET A 126 20.25 -1.73 -11.94
CA MET A 126 20.70 -0.34 -11.98
C MET A 126 21.32 0.09 -10.65
N ALA A 127 20.67 -0.24 -9.50
CA ALA A 127 21.20 0.08 -8.18
C ALA A 127 22.57 -0.59 -7.93
N VAL A 128 22.68 -1.88 -8.24
CA VAL A 128 23.94 -2.64 -8.11
C VAL A 128 25.05 -2.06 -8.99
N TRP A 129 24.71 -1.67 -10.22
CA TRP A 129 25.67 -1.08 -11.13
C TRP A 129 26.16 0.29 -10.66
N GLN A 130 25.27 1.15 -10.16
CA GLN A 130 25.65 2.44 -9.58
C GLN A 130 26.61 2.28 -8.40
N ARG A 131 26.30 1.35 -7.49
CA ARG A 131 27.18 1.04 -6.36
C ARG A 131 28.57 0.61 -6.79
N LYS A 132 28.68 -0.27 -7.80
CA LYS A 132 29.97 -0.72 -8.34
C LYS A 132 30.80 0.42 -8.93
N ARG A 133 30.16 1.44 -9.50
CA ARG A 133 30.85 2.61 -10.08
C ARG A 133 31.33 3.61 -9.02
N GLN A 134 30.62 3.73 -7.91
CA GLN A 134 30.96 4.71 -6.86
C GLN A 134 32.05 4.19 -5.93
N GLY A 135 32.36 2.90 -5.96
CA GLY A 135 33.32 2.26 -5.06
C GLY A 135 32.76 2.12 -3.63
N PRO A 136 33.46 1.42 -2.75
CA PRO A 136 33.08 1.37 -1.33
C PRO A 136 33.26 2.77 -0.71
N THR A 137 32.20 3.26 -0.10
CA THR A 137 32.20 4.48 0.74
C THR A 137 32.72 4.18 2.10
#